data_1c802e3ee8b876f8617ad38ddaf24af3
#
_entry.id   1c802e3ee8b876f8617ad38ddaf24af3
#
_cell.length_a   1.000
_cell.length_b   1.000
_cell.length_c   1.000
_cell.angle_alpha   90.00
_cell.angle_beta   90.00
_cell.angle_gamma   90.00
#
_symmetry.space_group_name_H-M   'P 1'
#
loop_
_entity.id
_entity.type
_entity.pdbx_description
1 polymer ?
#
loop_
_entity_poly.entity_id
_entity_poly.type
_entity_poly.pdbx_seq_one_letter_code
_entity_poly.pdbx_strand_id
1 'polypeptide(L)'
;MDKFNCDQAAGLRSLLGLGQAGFQVITVMSGQQGAGKTAATANLAVALARGGRDVLIIDQSHKGQGAAAALGLTPRHDVMDVLAGRCTLDALILTGPDNVQVLPIGGGFSRLGRLSERDQEWLAKSFTQLQCGVDVVLVDMEEATDPDALPLGLAASEIMVVLPPGNTAITQAYTLVKRLSQNFGKRQFRLLLNRIESPEQAQAVAHNFAQTAERYLSVSVDYLGYIPLDERLNRANRLRTSVVDAFPVAQSTSQFRKLADGLLRWPQPASLGNVGGFMQRVIEGGRLMESCRRG
;
A
#
# COMPACT_ATOMS: atom_id res chain seq x y z
N MET A 1 -15.65 23.07 19.92
CA MET A 1 -15.40 24.09 18.88
C MET A 1 -13.92 24.04 18.60
N ASP A 2 -13.59 23.35 17.51
CA ASP A 2 -12.39 23.56 16.70
C ASP A 2 -12.40 22.45 15.63
N LYS A 3 -13.31 22.64 14.68
CA LYS A 3 -13.36 21.96 13.39
C LYS A 3 -12.82 22.96 12.39
N PHE A 4 -11.99 22.50 11.47
CA PHE A 4 -11.37 23.22 10.35
C PHE A 4 -9.98 23.80 10.62
N ASN A 5 -9.01 22.93 10.87
CA ASN A 5 -7.69 23.20 10.37
C ASN A 5 -7.53 22.48 9.00
N CYS A 6 -8.34 22.89 8.04
CA CYS A 6 -8.13 22.56 6.65
C CYS A 6 -6.87 23.32 6.23
N ASP A 7 -5.82 22.62 5.93
CA ASP A 7 -4.46 23.08 5.74
C ASP A 7 -4.41 24.29 4.78
N GLN A 8 -4.24 25.52 5.34
CA GLN A 8 -3.98 26.71 4.55
C GLN A 8 -2.71 26.55 3.69
N ALA A 9 -1.80 25.67 4.09
CA ALA A 9 -0.63 25.32 3.33
C ALA A 9 -0.94 24.49 2.07
N ALA A 10 -2.03 23.70 2.02
CA ALA A 10 -2.46 23.02 0.80
C ALA A 10 -2.96 24.02 -0.24
N GLY A 11 -3.73 25.01 0.17
CA GLY A 11 -4.15 26.12 -0.70
C GLY A 11 -2.99 26.96 -1.21
N LEU A 12 -2.00 27.26 -0.36
CA LEU A 12 -0.81 28.01 -0.75
C LEU A 12 0.09 27.21 -1.72
N ARG A 13 0.25 25.89 -1.49
CA ARG A 13 1.00 25.01 -2.41
C ARG A 13 0.35 24.96 -3.80
N SER A 14 -0.97 24.93 -3.87
CA SER A 14 -1.73 24.99 -5.12
C SER A 14 -1.55 26.35 -5.84
N LEU A 15 -1.55 27.46 -5.09
CA LEU A 15 -1.38 28.80 -5.65
C LEU A 15 0.04 29.12 -6.09
N LEU A 16 1.05 28.52 -5.47
CA LEU A 16 2.46 28.76 -5.79
C LEU A 16 2.97 27.94 -6.97
N GLY A 17 2.12 27.09 -7.59
CA GLY A 17 2.56 26.28 -8.75
C GLY A 17 3.72 25.33 -8.43
N LEU A 18 4.00 25.10 -7.14
CA LEU A 18 4.97 24.11 -6.68
C LEU A 18 4.33 22.75 -6.98
N GLY A 19 4.67 22.21 -8.14
CA GLY A 19 4.17 21.07 -8.84
C GLY A 19 3.13 20.27 -8.08
N GLN A 20 1.96 20.05 -8.66
CA GLN A 20 1.02 19.06 -8.15
C GLN A 20 1.83 17.78 -7.95
N ALA A 21 2.17 17.47 -6.71
CA ALA A 21 2.72 16.18 -6.37
C ALA A 21 1.65 15.18 -6.84
N GLY A 22 1.96 14.45 -7.92
CA GLY A 22 0.97 13.58 -8.53
C GLY A 22 0.54 12.53 -7.51
N PHE A 23 -0.75 12.28 -7.43
CA PHE A 23 -1.36 11.22 -6.62
C PHE A 23 -0.79 9.85 -7.03
N GLN A 24 -0.14 9.17 -6.10
CA GLN A 24 0.49 7.88 -6.33
C GLN A 24 -0.18 6.79 -5.51
N VAL A 25 -0.45 5.64 -6.12
CA VAL A 25 -0.98 4.46 -5.43
C VAL A 25 -0.01 3.30 -5.59
N ILE A 26 0.48 2.78 -4.47
CA ILE A 26 1.44 1.69 -4.41
C ILE A 26 0.80 0.52 -3.67
N THR A 27 0.62 -0.60 -4.36
CA THR A 27 0.19 -1.84 -3.70
C THR A 27 1.40 -2.62 -3.22
N VAL A 28 1.36 -3.01 -1.94
CA VAL A 28 2.40 -3.82 -1.30
C VAL A 28 1.95 -5.27 -1.23
N MET A 29 2.67 -6.13 -1.94
CA MET A 29 2.38 -7.56 -2.07
C MET A 29 3.57 -8.41 -1.66
N SER A 30 3.37 -9.70 -1.44
CA SER A 30 4.44 -10.69 -1.31
C SER A 30 3.96 -12.05 -1.79
N GLY A 31 4.92 -12.92 -2.15
CA GLY A 31 4.61 -14.31 -2.52
C GLY A 31 4.26 -15.20 -1.33
N GLN A 32 4.58 -14.79 -0.09
CA GLN A 32 4.37 -15.59 1.11
C GLN A 32 3.88 -14.76 2.29
N GLN A 33 3.19 -15.43 3.20
CA GLN A 33 2.82 -14.87 4.49
C GLN A 33 4.07 -14.60 5.36
N GLY A 34 4.02 -13.58 6.21
CA GLY A 34 5.14 -13.25 7.10
C GLY A 34 6.36 -12.61 6.41
N ALA A 35 6.27 -12.25 5.13
CA ALA A 35 7.35 -11.55 4.40
C ALA A 35 7.68 -10.16 4.95
N GLY A 36 6.80 -9.59 5.78
CA GLY A 36 6.97 -8.27 6.40
C GLY A 36 6.31 -7.13 5.62
N LYS A 37 5.34 -7.42 4.76
CA LYS A 37 4.57 -6.40 4.01
C LYS A 37 4.04 -5.29 4.90
N THR A 38 3.23 -5.66 5.88
CA THR A 38 2.58 -4.73 6.82
C THR A 38 3.58 -3.86 7.57
N ALA A 39 4.68 -4.47 8.06
CA ALA A 39 5.74 -3.70 8.72
C ALA A 39 6.42 -2.73 7.74
N ALA A 40 6.66 -3.16 6.49
CA ALA A 40 7.21 -2.30 5.45
C ALA A 40 6.25 -1.15 5.13
N THR A 41 4.96 -1.44 4.92
CA THR A 41 3.92 -0.43 4.63
C THR A 41 3.81 0.61 5.74
N ALA A 42 3.67 0.17 7.00
CA ALA A 42 3.50 1.06 8.14
C ALA A 42 4.71 1.99 8.34
N ASN A 43 5.93 1.44 8.28
CA ASN A 43 7.14 2.23 8.48
C ASN A 43 7.45 3.15 7.28
N LEU A 44 7.16 2.72 6.05
CA LEU A 44 7.30 3.54 4.86
C LEU A 44 6.31 4.71 4.88
N ALA A 45 5.07 4.49 5.31
CA ALA A 45 4.06 5.54 5.48
C ALA A 45 4.53 6.63 6.43
N VAL A 46 5.05 6.25 7.61
CA VAL A 46 5.58 7.20 8.59
C VAL A 46 6.82 7.94 8.04
N ALA A 47 7.69 7.24 7.29
CA ALA A 47 8.85 7.89 6.68
C ALA A 47 8.45 8.91 5.60
N LEU A 48 7.45 8.60 4.77
CA LEU A 48 6.89 9.50 3.76
C LEU A 48 6.21 10.71 4.41
N ALA A 49 5.41 10.50 5.46
CA ALA A 49 4.74 11.57 6.20
C ALA A 49 5.76 12.54 6.83
N ARG A 50 6.84 12.04 7.42
CA ARG A 50 7.97 12.86 7.91
C ARG A 50 8.71 13.59 6.79
N GLY A 51 8.66 13.07 5.58
CA GLY A 51 9.12 13.74 4.37
C GLY A 51 8.16 14.81 3.83
N GLY A 52 7.07 15.13 4.58
CA GLY A 52 6.10 16.16 4.25
C GLY A 52 5.03 15.72 3.25
N ARG A 53 4.72 14.42 3.17
CA ARG A 53 3.65 13.89 2.31
C ARG A 53 2.41 13.54 3.10
N ASP A 54 1.26 13.81 2.50
CA ASP A 54 -0.02 13.34 3.01
C ASP A 54 -0.21 11.88 2.58
N VAL A 55 -0.21 10.96 3.55
CA VAL A 55 -0.18 9.50 3.31
C VAL A 55 -1.46 8.84 3.81
N LEU A 56 -2.07 8.03 2.95
CA LEU A 56 -3.18 7.14 3.29
C LEU A 56 -2.74 5.68 3.15
N ILE A 57 -2.91 4.90 4.20
CA ILE A 57 -2.82 3.43 4.11
C ILE A 57 -4.23 2.88 3.94
N ILE A 58 -4.44 2.06 2.90
CA ILE A 58 -5.61 1.22 2.77
C ILE A 58 -5.25 -0.15 3.32
N ASP A 59 -5.81 -0.49 4.48
CA ASP A 59 -5.49 -1.72 5.21
C ASP A 59 -6.57 -2.78 4.95
N GLN A 60 -6.21 -3.80 4.17
CA GLN A 60 -7.11 -4.90 3.81
C GLN A 60 -7.13 -6.02 4.87
N SER A 61 -6.28 -5.95 5.87
CA SER A 61 -6.13 -6.99 6.86
C SER A 61 -7.35 -7.10 7.79
N HIS A 62 -7.52 -8.27 8.39
CA HIS A 62 -8.56 -8.47 9.40
C HIS A 62 -8.28 -7.66 10.67
N LYS A 63 -9.34 -7.36 11.44
CA LYS A 63 -9.27 -6.59 12.70
C LYS A 63 -8.18 -7.13 13.63
N GLY A 64 -7.32 -6.22 14.11
CA GLY A 64 -6.21 -6.54 15.02
C GLY A 64 -4.93 -7.03 14.35
N GLN A 65 -4.92 -7.16 13.04
CA GLN A 65 -3.77 -7.43 12.19
C GLN A 65 -3.67 -6.32 11.14
N GLY A 66 -2.52 -6.20 10.48
CA GLY A 66 -2.35 -5.19 9.43
C GLY A 66 -1.73 -3.87 9.89
N ALA A 67 -1.76 -2.89 8.98
CA ALA A 67 -1.07 -1.62 9.14
C ALA A 67 -1.63 -0.78 10.29
N ALA A 68 -2.95 -0.79 10.51
CA ALA A 68 -3.56 -0.12 11.65
C ALA A 68 -3.00 -0.66 12.97
N ALA A 69 -2.98 -1.98 13.14
CA ALA A 69 -2.45 -2.61 14.34
C ALA A 69 -0.93 -2.40 14.50
N ALA A 70 -0.18 -2.40 13.39
CA ALA A 70 1.26 -2.13 13.40
C ALA A 70 1.60 -0.71 13.87
N LEU A 71 0.67 0.24 13.69
CA LEU A 71 0.77 1.62 14.17
C LEU A 71 0.06 1.87 15.52
N GLY A 72 -0.33 0.81 16.24
CA GLY A 72 -0.98 0.91 17.54
C GLY A 72 -2.45 1.37 17.48
N LEU A 73 -3.05 1.40 16.30
CA LEU A 73 -4.44 1.82 16.10
C LEU A 73 -5.38 0.63 16.23
N THR A 74 -6.58 0.88 16.75
CA THR A 74 -7.61 -0.15 16.93
C THR A 74 -8.87 0.22 16.13
N PRO A 75 -9.07 -0.36 14.95
CA PRO A 75 -10.29 -0.16 14.17
C PRO A 75 -11.52 -0.66 14.92
N ARG A 76 -12.54 0.19 15.08
CA ARG A 76 -13.83 -0.19 15.65
C ARG A 76 -14.82 -0.67 14.59
N HIS A 77 -14.74 -0.07 13.41
CA HIS A 77 -15.62 -0.29 12.28
C HIS A 77 -14.82 -0.70 11.05
N ASP A 78 -15.50 -1.22 10.05
CA ASP A 78 -14.97 -1.52 8.72
C ASP A 78 -15.93 -1.03 7.63
N VAL A 79 -15.58 -1.25 6.37
CA VAL A 79 -16.41 -0.79 5.24
C VAL A 79 -17.81 -1.41 5.23
N MET A 80 -17.99 -2.59 5.81
CA MET A 80 -19.31 -3.22 5.94
C MET A 80 -20.20 -2.51 6.96
N ASP A 81 -19.60 -1.87 7.99
CA ASP A 81 -20.33 -1.02 8.92
C ASP A 81 -20.87 0.25 8.24
N VAL A 82 -20.08 0.79 7.31
CA VAL A 82 -20.49 1.96 6.51
C VAL A 82 -21.64 1.60 5.57
N LEU A 83 -21.53 0.48 4.86
CA LEU A 83 -22.60 -0.03 3.98
C LEU A 83 -23.89 -0.33 4.75
N ALA A 84 -23.78 -0.80 5.99
CA ALA A 84 -24.92 -1.02 6.87
C ALA A 84 -25.47 0.27 7.51
N GLY A 85 -24.90 1.45 7.20
CA GLY A 85 -25.31 2.75 7.75
C GLY A 85 -24.99 2.95 9.24
N ARG A 86 -24.09 2.13 9.82
CA ARG A 86 -23.69 2.23 11.23
C ARG A 86 -22.69 3.35 11.49
N CYS A 87 -21.93 3.76 10.50
CA CYS A 87 -21.00 4.89 10.57
C CYS A 87 -20.80 5.52 9.18
N THR A 88 -20.18 6.69 9.14
CA THR A 88 -19.77 7.35 7.89
C THR A 88 -18.39 6.86 7.45
N LEU A 89 -18.03 7.06 6.18
CA LEU A 89 -16.71 6.67 5.66
C LEU A 89 -15.59 7.46 6.35
N ASP A 90 -15.80 8.76 6.65
CA ASP A 90 -14.83 9.58 7.38
C ASP A 90 -14.55 9.03 8.79
N ALA A 91 -15.57 8.45 9.44
CA ALA A 91 -15.41 7.84 10.76
C ALA A 91 -14.56 6.55 10.75
N LEU A 92 -14.33 5.95 9.58
CA LEU A 92 -13.41 4.81 9.44
C LEU A 92 -11.95 5.23 9.44
N ILE A 93 -11.63 6.43 8.98
CA ILE A 93 -10.25 6.88 8.83
C ILE A 93 -9.67 7.11 10.22
N LEU A 94 -8.62 6.34 10.53
CA LEU A 94 -7.86 6.47 11.76
C LEU A 94 -6.64 7.35 11.50
N THR A 95 -6.30 8.21 12.44
CA THR A 95 -5.08 9.02 12.38
C THR A 95 -4.00 8.38 13.24
N GLY A 96 -2.91 8.01 12.60
CA GLY A 96 -1.71 7.44 13.20
C GLY A 96 -0.60 8.47 13.43
N PRO A 97 0.63 7.98 13.70
CA PRO A 97 1.81 8.85 13.88
C PRO A 97 2.04 9.75 12.66
N ASP A 98 2.54 10.96 12.89
CA ASP A 98 2.87 11.96 11.86
C ASP A 98 1.71 12.23 10.87
N ASN A 99 0.46 12.15 11.34
CA ASN A 99 -0.79 12.30 10.55
C ASN A 99 -0.97 11.26 9.44
N VAL A 100 -0.29 10.12 9.49
CA VAL A 100 -0.59 8.99 8.59
C VAL A 100 -2.04 8.58 8.77
N GLN A 101 -2.82 8.66 7.70
CA GLN A 101 -4.19 8.19 7.69
C GLN A 101 -4.24 6.71 7.41
N VAL A 102 -5.10 5.98 8.11
CA VAL A 102 -5.32 4.54 7.88
C VAL A 102 -6.80 4.28 7.69
N LEU A 103 -7.15 3.72 6.55
CA LEU A 103 -8.50 3.28 6.20
C LEU A 103 -8.57 1.75 6.31
N PRO A 104 -9.14 1.20 7.40
CA PRO A 104 -9.34 -0.23 7.54
C PRO A 104 -10.52 -0.68 6.70
N ILE A 105 -10.25 -1.38 5.61
CA ILE A 105 -11.30 -1.91 4.74
C ILE A 105 -11.67 -3.36 5.06
N GLY A 106 -10.80 -4.07 5.79
CA GLY A 106 -10.99 -5.45 6.20
C GLY A 106 -11.24 -6.40 5.01
N GLY A 107 -11.68 -7.62 5.29
CA GLY A 107 -12.09 -8.57 4.26
C GLY A 107 -13.37 -8.19 3.51
N GLY A 108 -14.01 -7.07 3.85
CA GLY A 108 -15.22 -6.59 3.16
C GLY A 108 -14.98 -6.23 1.70
N PHE A 109 -13.76 -5.79 1.38
CA PHE A 109 -13.38 -5.43 0.01
C PHE A 109 -13.17 -6.64 -0.92
N SER A 110 -12.88 -7.81 -0.40
CA SER A 110 -12.91 -9.05 -1.20
C SER A 110 -14.32 -9.42 -1.66
N ARG A 111 -15.36 -8.78 -1.11
CA ARG A 111 -16.76 -8.96 -1.50
C ARG A 111 -17.32 -7.84 -2.36
N LEU A 112 -16.51 -6.84 -2.76
CA LEU A 112 -16.98 -5.70 -3.56
C LEU A 112 -17.70 -6.11 -4.84
N GLY A 113 -17.18 -7.12 -5.57
CA GLY A 113 -17.81 -7.64 -6.76
C GLY A 113 -19.19 -8.29 -6.51
N ARG A 114 -19.48 -8.67 -5.25
CA ARG A 114 -20.76 -9.29 -4.82
C ARG A 114 -21.75 -8.31 -4.22
N LEU A 115 -21.34 -7.04 -4.03
CA LEU A 115 -22.24 -5.99 -3.59
C LEU A 115 -23.26 -5.67 -4.68
N SER A 116 -24.44 -5.21 -4.27
CA SER A 116 -25.41 -4.67 -5.21
C SER A 116 -24.84 -3.48 -5.98
N GLU A 117 -25.29 -3.24 -7.20
CA GLU A 117 -24.87 -2.07 -8.00
C GLU A 117 -25.10 -0.76 -7.22
N ARG A 118 -26.19 -0.66 -6.50
CA ARG A 118 -26.52 0.49 -5.66
C ARG A 118 -25.48 0.72 -4.56
N ASP A 119 -25.03 -0.35 -3.87
CA ASP A 119 -24.03 -0.24 -2.80
C ASP A 119 -22.66 0.14 -3.36
N GLN A 120 -22.30 -0.41 -4.52
CA GLN A 120 -21.07 -0.07 -5.23
C GLN A 120 -21.04 1.41 -5.66
N GLU A 121 -22.14 1.91 -6.24
CA GLU A 121 -22.26 3.32 -6.64
C GLU A 121 -22.23 4.26 -5.44
N TRP A 122 -22.94 3.87 -4.36
CA TRP A 122 -22.94 4.64 -3.13
C TRP A 122 -21.54 4.72 -2.53
N LEU A 123 -20.82 3.59 -2.50
CA LEU A 123 -19.45 3.53 -1.99
C LEU A 123 -18.50 4.38 -2.85
N ALA A 124 -18.59 4.28 -4.18
CA ALA A 124 -17.80 5.11 -5.10
C ALA A 124 -18.02 6.61 -4.86
N LYS A 125 -19.28 7.03 -4.70
CA LYS A 125 -19.65 8.43 -4.36
C LYS A 125 -19.08 8.84 -3.01
N SER A 126 -19.17 7.99 -1.99
CA SER A 126 -18.64 8.26 -0.66
C SER A 126 -17.12 8.48 -0.69
N PHE A 127 -16.38 7.67 -1.46
CA PHE A 127 -14.94 7.87 -1.64
C PHE A 127 -14.59 9.15 -2.41
N THR A 128 -15.42 9.54 -3.37
CA THR A 128 -15.22 10.80 -4.11
C THR A 128 -15.44 12.03 -3.22
N GLN A 129 -16.27 11.89 -2.20
CA GLN A 129 -16.56 12.96 -1.23
C GLN A 129 -15.53 13.07 -0.11
N LEU A 130 -14.63 12.07 0.04
CA LEU A 130 -13.52 12.19 0.97
C LEU A 130 -12.63 13.37 0.58
N GLN A 131 -12.66 14.41 1.38
CA GLN A 131 -11.82 15.62 1.21
C GLN A 131 -10.41 15.38 1.77
N CYS A 132 -9.79 14.27 1.45
CA CYS A 132 -8.43 13.98 1.85
C CYS A 132 -7.48 14.49 0.78
N GLY A 133 -6.70 15.51 1.11
CA GLY A 133 -5.50 15.84 0.34
C GLY A 133 -4.48 14.74 0.56
N VAL A 134 -4.43 13.72 -0.32
CA VAL A 134 -3.52 12.59 -0.22
C VAL A 134 -2.55 12.63 -1.38
N ASP A 135 -1.26 12.61 -1.08
CA ASP A 135 -0.19 12.51 -2.07
C ASP A 135 0.10 11.04 -2.44
N VAL A 136 0.14 10.16 -1.42
CA VAL A 136 0.54 8.77 -1.57
C VAL A 136 -0.45 7.85 -0.88
N VAL A 137 -0.96 6.86 -1.62
CA VAL A 137 -1.74 5.75 -1.06
C VAL A 137 -0.87 4.50 -1.04
N LEU A 138 -0.75 3.87 0.12
CA LEU A 138 -0.13 2.56 0.29
C LEU A 138 -1.24 1.53 0.55
N VAL A 139 -1.33 0.50 -0.29
CA VAL A 139 -2.32 -0.57 -0.12
C VAL A 139 -1.64 -1.77 0.53
N ASP A 140 -1.97 -2.05 1.80
CA ASP A 140 -1.49 -3.24 2.53
C ASP A 140 -2.39 -4.43 2.21
N MET A 141 -1.98 -5.25 1.26
CA MET A 141 -2.73 -6.42 0.83
C MET A 141 -2.55 -7.57 1.83
N GLU A 142 -3.65 -8.25 2.20
CA GLU A 142 -3.55 -9.41 3.09
C GLU A 142 -2.84 -10.57 2.42
N GLU A 143 -3.40 -11.13 1.37
CA GLU A 143 -2.75 -12.17 0.57
C GLU A 143 -3.02 -11.97 -0.93
N ALA A 144 -1.95 -12.03 -1.72
CA ALA A 144 -2.06 -11.97 -3.17
C ALA A 144 -2.68 -13.26 -3.79
N THR A 145 -2.98 -14.27 -2.96
CA THR A 145 -3.62 -15.52 -3.37
C THR A 145 -5.13 -15.43 -3.45
N ASP A 146 -5.75 -14.48 -2.73
CA ASP A 146 -7.20 -14.28 -2.80
C ASP A 146 -7.58 -13.57 -4.12
N PRO A 147 -8.30 -14.27 -5.03
CA PRO A 147 -8.75 -13.68 -6.28
C PRO A 147 -9.71 -12.50 -6.08
N ASP A 148 -10.45 -12.47 -4.97
CA ASP A 148 -11.44 -11.43 -4.68
C ASP A 148 -10.77 -10.14 -4.15
N ALA A 149 -9.57 -10.27 -3.60
CA ALA A 149 -8.75 -9.15 -3.14
C ALA A 149 -7.95 -8.45 -4.26
N LEU A 150 -7.72 -9.14 -5.36
CA LEU A 150 -6.89 -8.67 -6.47
C LEU A 150 -7.33 -7.35 -7.12
N PRO A 151 -8.64 -7.03 -7.31
CA PRO A 151 -9.05 -5.77 -7.93
C PRO A 151 -8.43 -4.55 -7.26
N LEU A 152 -8.38 -4.54 -5.93
CA LEU A 152 -7.75 -3.47 -5.17
C LEU A 152 -6.26 -3.32 -5.51
N GLY A 153 -5.54 -4.44 -5.51
CA GLY A 153 -4.11 -4.45 -5.83
C GLY A 153 -3.78 -4.09 -7.27
N LEU A 154 -4.64 -4.50 -8.21
CA LEU A 154 -4.44 -4.28 -9.64
C LEU A 154 -4.79 -2.87 -10.10
N ALA A 155 -5.65 -2.16 -9.38
CA ALA A 155 -6.03 -0.79 -9.68
C ALA A 155 -4.92 0.23 -9.37
N ALA A 156 -3.91 -0.17 -8.59
CA ALA A 156 -2.76 0.68 -8.26
C ALA A 156 -1.88 0.96 -9.49
N SER A 157 -1.19 2.10 -9.43
CA SER A 157 -0.19 2.49 -10.44
C SER A 157 1.08 1.66 -10.35
N GLU A 158 1.47 1.31 -9.14
CA GLU A 158 2.72 0.62 -8.85
C GLU A 158 2.48 -0.63 -7.99
N ILE A 159 3.20 -1.71 -8.28
CA ILE A 159 3.17 -2.93 -7.48
C ILE A 159 4.54 -3.13 -6.86
N MET A 160 4.59 -3.05 -5.52
CA MET A 160 5.79 -3.33 -4.73
C MET A 160 5.72 -4.76 -4.20
N VAL A 161 6.70 -5.57 -4.57
CA VAL A 161 6.86 -6.95 -4.10
C VAL A 161 7.87 -6.98 -2.96
N VAL A 162 7.43 -7.34 -1.76
CA VAL A 162 8.31 -7.52 -0.60
C VAL A 162 8.83 -8.95 -0.58
N LEU A 163 10.16 -9.09 -0.64
CA LEU A 163 10.85 -10.37 -0.72
C LEU A 163 11.83 -10.54 0.45
N PRO A 164 11.57 -11.45 1.40
CA PRO A 164 12.54 -11.85 2.40
C PRO A 164 13.57 -12.83 1.84
N PRO A 165 14.71 -13.08 2.51
CA PRO A 165 15.72 -14.01 2.06
C PRO A 165 15.21 -15.46 2.04
N GLY A 166 15.81 -16.28 1.17
CA GLY A 166 15.55 -17.71 1.09
C GLY A 166 14.94 -18.16 -0.24
N ASN A 167 15.32 -19.37 -0.67
CA ASN A 167 14.94 -19.92 -1.96
C ASN A 167 13.41 -20.07 -2.12
N THR A 168 12.72 -20.50 -1.06
CA THR A 168 11.26 -20.62 -1.06
C THR A 168 10.61 -19.27 -1.28
N ALA A 169 11.10 -18.21 -0.62
CA ALA A 169 10.57 -16.87 -0.78
C ALA A 169 10.75 -16.34 -2.20
N ILE A 170 11.93 -16.58 -2.80
CA ILE A 170 12.24 -16.21 -4.18
C ILE A 170 11.28 -16.92 -5.14
N THR A 171 11.09 -18.24 -4.99
CA THR A 171 10.17 -19.02 -5.82
C THR A 171 8.73 -18.54 -5.72
N GLN A 172 8.27 -18.23 -4.50
CA GLN A 172 6.92 -17.75 -4.28
C GLN A 172 6.70 -16.32 -4.83
N ALA A 173 7.69 -15.44 -4.67
CA ALA A 173 7.65 -14.11 -5.27
C ALA A 173 7.66 -14.18 -6.81
N TYR A 174 8.47 -15.07 -7.40
CA TYR A 174 8.47 -15.32 -8.84
C TYR A 174 7.09 -15.82 -9.32
N THR A 175 6.48 -16.75 -8.58
CA THR A 175 5.14 -17.27 -8.88
C THR A 175 4.09 -16.16 -8.82
N LEU A 176 4.17 -15.26 -7.85
CA LEU A 176 3.31 -14.07 -7.76
C LEU A 176 3.47 -13.19 -9.00
N VAL A 177 4.70 -12.79 -9.34
CA VAL A 177 5.00 -11.95 -10.52
C VAL A 177 4.52 -12.62 -11.80
N LYS A 178 4.77 -13.93 -11.97
CA LYS A 178 4.28 -14.72 -13.10
C LYS A 178 2.76 -14.65 -13.22
N ARG A 179 2.05 -14.89 -12.11
CA ARG A 179 0.57 -14.82 -12.10
C ARG A 179 0.06 -13.43 -12.47
N LEU A 180 0.66 -12.38 -11.90
CA LEU A 180 0.25 -11.01 -12.18
C LEU A 180 0.54 -10.60 -13.65
N SER A 181 1.65 -11.07 -14.21
CA SER A 181 2.00 -10.78 -15.60
C SER A 181 1.14 -11.54 -16.59
N GLN A 182 0.92 -12.84 -16.38
CA GLN A 182 0.20 -13.70 -17.32
C GLN A 182 -1.31 -13.50 -17.28
N ASN A 183 -1.89 -13.37 -16.07
CA ASN A 183 -3.34 -13.29 -15.93
C ASN A 183 -3.88 -11.86 -15.98
N PHE A 184 -3.03 -10.86 -15.64
CA PHE A 184 -3.48 -9.47 -15.50
C PHE A 184 -2.65 -8.47 -16.30
N GLY A 185 -1.72 -8.94 -17.15
CA GLY A 185 -0.94 -8.10 -18.04
C GLY A 185 0.02 -7.12 -17.36
N LYS A 186 0.31 -7.29 -16.05
CA LYS A 186 1.25 -6.42 -15.33
C LYS A 186 2.67 -6.67 -15.81
N ARG A 187 3.39 -5.60 -16.18
CA ARG A 187 4.72 -5.68 -16.79
C ARG A 187 5.82 -5.00 -15.98
N GLN A 188 5.45 -4.19 -15.01
CA GLN A 188 6.39 -3.45 -14.17
C GLN A 188 6.16 -3.78 -12.71
N PHE A 189 7.24 -4.07 -12.00
CA PHE A 189 7.23 -4.40 -10.58
C PHE A 189 8.37 -3.69 -9.88
N ARG A 190 8.17 -3.39 -8.60
CA ARG A 190 9.18 -2.83 -7.71
C ARG A 190 9.56 -3.87 -6.68
N LEU A 191 10.84 -4.14 -6.51
CA LEU A 191 11.34 -5.14 -5.57
C LEU A 191 11.90 -4.47 -4.33
N LEU A 192 11.30 -4.76 -3.18
CA LEU A 192 11.78 -4.38 -1.86
C LEU A 192 12.26 -5.63 -1.13
N LEU A 193 13.56 -5.72 -0.88
CA LEU A 193 14.11 -6.83 -0.11
C LEU A 193 13.96 -6.55 1.39
N ASN A 194 13.60 -7.57 2.17
CA ASN A 194 13.38 -7.43 3.61
C ASN A 194 14.25 -8.40 4.41
N ARG A 195 14.68 -8.01 5.61
CA ARG A 195 15.53 -8.81 6.50
C ARG A 195 16.86 -9.21 5.87
N ILE A 196 17.50 -8.29 5.21
CA ILE A 196 18.77 -8.51 4.51
C ILE A 196 19.94 -8.22 5.45
N GLU A 197 20.97 -9.06 5.40
CA GLU A 197 22.13 -8.96 6.29
C GLU A 197 23.20 -8.01 5.74
N SER A 198 23.35 -7.92 4.42
CA SER A 198 24.33 -7.02 3.80
C SER A 198 23.85 -6.42 2.47
N PRO A 199 24.40 -5.24 2.09
CA PRO A 199 24.12 -4.62 0.78
C PRO A 199 24.46 -5.51 -0.40
N GLU A 200 25.54 -6.29 -0.29
CA GLU A 200 26.02 -7.20 -1.35
C GLU A 200 25.02 -8.33 -1.57
N GLN A 201 24.50 -8.90 -0.49
CA GLN A 201 23.42 -9.90 -0.55
C GLN A 201 22.18 -9.29 -1.23
N ALA A 202 21.81 -8.06 -0.89
CA ALA A 202 20.68 -7.38 -1.50
C ALA A 202 20.86 -7.23 -3.01
N GLN A 203 22.01 -6.75 -3.45
CA GLN A 203 22.30 -6.57 -4.87
C GLN A 203 22.28 -7.88 -5.65
N ALA A 204 22.89 -8.94 -5.10
CA ALA A 204 22.92 -10.26 -5.73
C ALA A 204 21.52 -10.85 -5.90
N VAL A 205 20.68 -10.80 -4.85
CA VAL A 205 19.30 -11.31 -4.90
C VAL A 205 18.45 -10.48 -5.87
N ALA A 206 18.56 -9.16 -5.82
CA ALA A 206 17.79 -8.29 -6.70
C ALA A 206 18.15 -8.49 -8.17
N HIS A 207 19.44 -8.54 -8.48
CA HIS A 207 19.94 -8.75 -9.85
C HIS A 207 19.46 -10.09 -10.42
N ASN A 208 19.64 -11.19 -9.67
CA ASN A 208 19.25 -12.54 -10.11
C ASN A 208 17.72 -12.64 -10.30
N PHE A 209 16.94 -12.05 -9.40
CA PHE A 209 15.49 -12.06 -9.50
C PHE A 209 15.02 -11.26 -10.72
N ALA A 210 15.52 -10.04 -10.92
CA ALA A 210 15.17 -9.17 -12.04
C ALA A 210 15.54 -9.83 -13.38
N GLN A 211 16.76 -10.35 -13.52
CA GLN A 211 17.22 -11.02 -14.74
C GLN A 211 16.37 -12.25 -15.08
N THR A 212 16.01 -13.05 -14.06
CA THR A 212 15.14 -14.22 -14.27
C THR A 212 13.73 -13.82 -14.69
N ALA A 213 13.16 -12.81 -14.06
CA ALA A 213 11.83 -12.32 -14.38
C ALA A 213 11.79 -11.69 -15.80
N GLU A 214 12.77 -10.90 -16.16
CA GLU A 214 12.89 -10.34 -17.50
C GLU A 214 13.00 -11.44 -18.56
N ARG A 215 13.91 -12.39 -18.36
CA ARG A 215 14.19 -13.46 -19.34
C ARG A 215 12.99 -14.37 -19.61
N TYR A 216 12.24 -14.75 -18.57
CA TYR A 216 11.19 -15.76 -18.69
C TYR A 216 9.75 -15.23 -18.67
N LEU A 217 9.55 -14.02 -18.19
CA LEU A 217 8.21 -13.40 -18.07
C LEU A 217 8.06 -12.13 -18.89
N SER A 218 9.16 -11.61 -19.47
CA SER A 218 9.17 -10.34 -20.21
C SER A 218 8.59 -9.19 -19.36
N VAL A 219 9.00 -9.10 -18.10
CA VAL A 219 8.61 -8.07 -17.14
C VAL A 219 9.83 -7.31 -16.63
N SER A 220 9.66 -6.03 -16.32
CA SER A 220 10.68 -5.23 -15.64
C SER A 220 10.49 -5.34 -14.13
N VAL A 221 11.59 -5.56 -13.41
CA VAL A 221 11.63 -5.56 -11.96
C VAL A 221 12.70 -4.58 -11.50
N ASP A 222 12.28 -3.43 -11.00
CA ASP A 222 13.19 -2.40 -10.52
C ASP A 222 13.47 -2.58 -9.03
N TYR A 223 14.75 -2.65 -8.68
CA TYR A 223 15.18 -2.74 -7.29
C TYR A 223 15.03 -1.40 -6.58
N LEU A 224 14.20 -1.37 -5.52
CA LEU A 224 13.96 -0.19 -4.69
C LEU A 224 15.01 0.03 -3.62
N GLY A 225 15.44 -1.08 -3.04
CA GLY A 225 16.31 -1.10 -1.88
C GLY A 225 15.99 -2.27 -0.96
N TYR A 226 16.53 -2.22 0.25
CA TYR A 226 16.33 -3.27 1.23
C TYR A 226 16.07 -2.72 2.63
N ILE A 227 15.38 -3.53 3.44
CA ILE A 227 15.22 -3.34 4.88
C ILE A 227 16.19 -4.32 5.55
N PRO A 228 17.11 -3.85 6.39
CA PRO A 228 18.07 -4.72 7.07
C PRO A 228 17.40 -5.61 8.12
N LEU A 229 18.05 -6.71 8.44
CA LEU A 229 17.74 -7.48 9.63
C LEU A 229 18.11 -6.64 10.86
N ASP A 230 17.11 -6.06 11.53
CA ASP A 230 17.30 -5.09 12.61
C ASP A 230 16.40 -5.43 13.81
N GLU A 231 17.03 -5.71 14.97
CA GLU A 231 16.30 -6.02 16.19
C GLU A 231 15.44 -4.85 16.68
N ARG A 232 15.84 -3.60 16.40
CA ARG A 232 15.05 -2.41 16.75
C ARG A 232 13.75 -2.36 15.96
N LEU A 233 13.78 -2.75 14.69
CA LEU A 233 12.57 -2.92 13.89
C LEU A 233 11.66 -4.01 14.45
N ASN A 234 12.24 -5.17 14.81
CA ASN A 234 11.49 -6.25 15.45
C ASN A 234 10.88 -5.83 16.79
N ARG A 235 11.62 -5.04 17.58
CA ARG A 235 11.13 -4.48 18.86
C ARG A 235 10.00 -3.48 18.63
N ALA A 236 10.14 -2.57 17.67
CA ALA A 236 9.08 -1.62 17.29
C ALA A 236 7.79 -2.33 16.87
N ASN A 237 7.91 -3.38 16.03
CA ASN A 237 6.77 -4.20 15.63
C ASN A 237 6.05 -4.86 16.80
N ARG A 238 6.79 -5.38 17.80
CA ARG A 238 6.19 -5.95 19.03
C ARG A 238 5.48 -4.89 19.87
N LEU A 239 5.99 -3.67 19.88
CA LEU A 239 5.40 -2.52 20.57
C LEU A 239 4.25 -1.87 19.79
N ARG A 240 3.94 -2.37 18.57
CA ARG A 240 2.93 -1.80 17.66
C ARG A 240 3.18 -0.32 17.39
N THR A 241 4.41 0.01 17.06
CA THR A 241 4.81 1.37 16.70
C THR A 241 5.79 1.33 15.53
N SER A 242 5.92 2.45 14.82
CA SER A 242 6.90 2.57 13.75
C SER A 242 8.34 2.61 14.31
N VAL A 243 9.28 1.92 13.64
CA VAL A 243 10.69 2.04 13.97
C VAL A 243 11.23 3.45 13.68
N VAL A 244 10.63 4.13 12.70
CA VAL A 244 10.98 5.52 12.33
C VAL A 244 10.69 6.46 13.50
N ASP A 245 9.67 6.16 14.27
CA ASP A 245 9.26 6.91 15.46
C ASP A 245 10.01 6.46 16.72
N ALA A 246 9.95 5.18 17.04
CA ALA A 246 10.49 4.63 18.29
C ALA A 246 12.03 4.61 18.32
N PHE A 247 12.70 4.44 17.16
CA PHE A 247 14.15 4.32 17.05
C PHE A 247 14.72 5.14 15.90
N PRO A 248 14.76 6.50 16.00
CA PRO A 248 15.14 7.40 14.90
C PRO A 248 16.54 7.18 14.33
N VAL A 249 17.44 6.57 15.10
CA VAL A 249 18.83 6.27 14.72
C VAL A 249 19.05 4.80 14.33
N ALA A 250 17.99 4.01 14.19
CA ALA A 250 18.11 2.62 13.76
C ALA A 250 18.54 2.53 12.28
N GLN A 251 19.22 1.45 11.92
CA GLN A 251 19.63 1.21 10.54
C GLN A 251 18.41 1.09 9.62
N SER A 252 17.38 0.37 10.06
CA SER A 252 16.10 0.27 9.35
C SER A 252 15.42 1.63 9.15
N THR A 253 15.47 2.53 10.14
CA THR A 253 14.94 3.89 10.02
C THR A 253 15.65 4.66 8.90
N SER A 254 16.97 4.57 8.83
CA SER A 254 17.75 5.20 7.75
C SER A 254 17.35 4.65 6.38
N GLN A 255 17.11 3.33 6.28
CA GLN A 255 16.69 2.72 5.03
C GLN A 255 15.25 3.12 4.65
N PHE A 256 14.31 3.18 5.58
CA PHE A 256 12.95 3.66 5.29
C PHE A 256 12.93 5.12 4.79
N ARG A 257 13.79 5.99 5.35
CA ARG A 257 13.93 7.37 4.84
C ARG A 257 14.47 7.39 3.41
N LYS A 258 15.51 6.60 3.10
CA LYS A 258 16.03 6.48 1.73
C LYS A 258 15.00 5.92 0.75
N LEU A 259 14.21 4.93 1.17
CA LEU A 259 13.11 4.38 0.37
C LEU A 259 12.04 5.44 0.10
N ALA A 260 11.65 6.20 1.12
CA ALA A 260 10.69 7.30 0.98
C ALA A 260 11.21 8.37 -0.01
N ASP A 261 12.46 8.82 0.15
CA ASP A 261 13.10 9.77 -0.77
C ASP A 261 13.19 9.22 -2.21
N GLY A 262 13.44 7.92 -2.36
CA GLY A 262 13.45 7.23 -3.65
C GLY A 262 12.09 7.25 -4.32
N LEU A 263 11.04 6.92 -3.57
CA LEU A 263 9.65 6.90 -4.06
C LEU A 263 9.20 8.28 -4.55
N LEU A 264 9.60 9.34 -3.89
CA LEU A 264 9.24 10.71 -4.26
C LEU A 264 9.85 11.17 -5.59
N ARG A 265 10.91 10.51 -6.04
CA ARG A 265 11.61 10.82 -7.31
C ARG A 265 11.09 10.01 -8.49
N TRP A 266 10.16 9.07 -8.26
CA TRP A 266 9.62 8.28 -9.36
C TRP A 266 8.79 9.12 -10.32
N PRO A 267 8.85 8.79 -11.61
CA PRO A 267 7.93 9.38 -12.59
C PRO A 267 6.50 9.17 -12.12
N GLN A 268 5.79 10.24 -11.92
CA GLN A 268 4.38 10.17 -11.56
C GLN A 268 3.60 9.63 -12.75
N PRO A 269 2.80 8.56 -12.60
CA PRO A 269 1.95 8.11 -13.67
C PRO A 269 0.95 9.23 -14.01
N ALA A 270 0.71 9.44 -15.31
CA ALA A 270 -0.28 10.39 -15.75
C ALA A 270 -1.62 10.10 -15.09
N SER A 271 -2.00 10.96 -14.15
CA SER A 271 -3.27 11.08 -13.46
C SER A 271 -4.03 9.80 -13.07
N LEU A 272 -3.79 9.28 -11.88
CA LEU A 272 -4.80 8.50 -11.16
C LEU A 272 -5.90 9.41 -10.57
N GLY A 273 -5.77 10.71 -10.69
CA GLY A 273 -6.71 11.70 -10.17
C GLY A 273 -6.61 11.86 -8.64
N ASN A 274 -7.45 11.14 -7.91
CA ASN A 274 -7.54 11.18 -6.45
C ASN A 274 -7.99 9.81 -5.90
N VAL A 275 -8.15 9.70 -4.58
CA VAL A 275 -8.61 8.48 -3.90
C VAL A 275 -9.95 7.99 -4.47
N GLY A 276 -10.89 8.89 -4.78
CA GLY A 276 -12.19 8.54 -5.37
C GLY A 276 -12.04 7.87 -6.74
N GLY A 277 -11.23 8.44 -7.63
CA GLY A 277 -10.95 7.86 -8.95
C GLY A 277 -10.23 6.51 -8.86
N PHE A 278 -9.33 6.34 -7.88
CA PHE A 278 -8.72 5.04 -7.60
C PHE A 278 -9.77 4.01 -7.18
N MET A 279 -10.63 4.36 -6.22
CA MET A 279 -11.66 3.46 -5.72
C MET A 279 -12.72 3.10 -6.77
N GLN A 280 -13.06 4.03 -7.66
CA GLN A 280 -13.93 3.74 -8.80
C GLN A 280 -13.33 2.63 -9.68
N ARG A 281 -12.05 2.70 -10.02
CA ARG A 281 -11.37 1.64 -10.79
C ARG A 281 -11.33 0.29 -10.04
N VAL A 282 -11.19 0.31 -8.73
CA VAL A 282 -11.27 -0.92 -7.91
C VAL A 282 -12.63 -1.58 -8.06
N ILE A 283 -13.71 -0.80 -7.98
CA ILE A 283 -15.09 -1.28 -8.11
C ILE A 283 -15.35 -1.82 -9.53
N GLU A 284 -14.92 -1.09 -10.56
CA GLU A 284 -15.04 -1.51 -11.97
C GLU A 284 -14.25 -2.81 -12.23
N GLY A 285 -13.02 -2.90 -11.71
CA GLY A 285 -12.20 -4.12 -11.79
C GLY A 285 -12.86 -5.32 -11.10
N GLY A 286 -13.52 -5.11 -9.96
CA GLY A 286 -14.29 -6.14 -9.25
C GLY A 286 -15.45 -6.65 -10.09
N ARG A 287 -16.21 -5.77 -10.75
CA ARG A 287 -17.30 -6.13 -11.67
C ARG A 287 -16.82 -6.99 -12.83
N LEU A 288 -15.72 -6.59 -13.48
CA LEU A 288 -15.17 -7.34 -14.61
C LEU A 288 -14.71 -8.74 -14.20
N MET A 289 -14.08 -8.88 -13.05
CA MET A 289 -13.67 -10.20 -12.54
C MET A 289 -14.84 -11.10 -12.21
N GLU A 290 -15.92 -10.57 -11.64
CA GLU A 290 -17.14 -11.34 -11.34
C GLU A 290 -17.85 -11.77 -12.62
N SER A 291 -17.90 -10.93 -13.66
CA SER A 291 -18.50 -11.29 -14.96
C SER A 291 -17.72 -12.42 -15.65
N CYS A 292 -16.38 -12.39 -15.59
CA CYS A 292 -15.53 -13.46 -16.14
C CYS A 292 -15.65 -14.81 -15.41
N ARG A 293 -16.15 -14.82 -14.15
CA ARG A 293 -16.37 -16.07 -13.39
C ARG A 293 -17.72 -16.72 -13.66
N ARG A 294 -18.69 -15.94 -14.16
CA ARG A 294 -20.05 -16.43 -14.44
C ARG A 294 -20.24 -16.92 -15.89
N GLY A 295 -19.31 -16.60 -16.77
CA GLY A 295 -19.26 -17.08 -18.16
C GLY A 295 -18.29 -18.24 -18.30
#